data_aca5e53f01de4decb9c9523dc2977353
#
_entry.id   aca5e53f01de4decb9c9523dc2977353
#
_cell.length_a   1.000
_cell.length_b   1.000
_cell.length_c   1.000
_cell.angle_alpha   90.00
_cell.angle_beta   90.00
_cell.angle_gamma   90.00
#
_symmetry.space_group_name_H-M   'P 1'
#
loop_
_entity.id
_entity.type
_entity.pdbx_description
1 polymer ?
#
loop_
_entity_poly.entity_id
_entity_poly.type
_entity_poly.pdbx_seq_one_letter_code
_entity_poly.pdbx_strand_id
1 'polypeptide(L)'
;KFREMKNIVDSKYAELYSAEADVVLMDQFQPFIRPSNYASYTEQSKCIVKANELAKQAKTKMDIVSAVYDFICSTVTYDTEKAQTVKSGYMPVPDETMTTGKGICFDYASLAASMLRSQGIPTKLIFGYVSPSDVYHAWNMFYTEESGWVTVEFKVNGKEWNRIDLTFSANGADSSFIGDGENYTDVYVY
;
A
#
# COMPACT_ATOMS: atom_id res chain seq x y z
N LYS A 1 -10.21 -18.40 8.28
CA LYS A 1 -11.51 -18.32 8.99
C LYS A 1 -12.42 -17.33 8.31
N PHE A 2 -13.64 -17.72 7.95
CA PHE A 2 -14.72 -16.87 7.46
C PHE A 2 -15.68 -16.57 8.62
N ARG A 3 -16.17 -15.33 8.70
CA ARG A 3 -17.20 -14.95 9.67
C ARG A 3 -18.27 -14.10 8.99
N GLU A 4 -19.51 -14.46 9.18
CA GLU A 4 -20.64 -13.63 8.84
C GLU A 4 -21.06 -12.85 10.10
N MET A 5 -21.04 -11.52 10.00
CA MET A 5 -21.30 -10.63 11.12
C MET A 5 -22.55 -9.80 10.83
N LYS A 6 -23.45 -9.72 11.81
CA LYS A 6 -24.60 -8.81 11.77
C LYS A 6 -24.30 -7.57 12.60
N ASN A 7 -24.43 -6.40 12.00
CA ASN A 7 -24.39 -5.16 12.77
C ASN A 7 -25.62 -5.09 13.69
N ILE A 8 -25.39 -4.85 14.97
CA ILE A 8 -26.46 -4.74 15.99
C ILE A 8 -26.78 -3.28 16.25
N VAL A 9 -25.76 -2.49 16.56
CA VAL A 9 -25.87 -1.05 16.79
C VAL A 9 -24.51 -0.41 16.71
N ASP A 10 -24.41 0.72 16.04
CA ASP A 10 -23.15 1.48 15.84
C ASP A 10 -22.03 0.57 15.28
N SER A 11 -20.92 0.44 16.00
CA SER A 11 -19.77 -0.42 15.66
C SER A 11 -19.82 -1.82 16.30
N LYS A 12 -20.96 -2.22 16.89
CA LYS A 12 -21.12 -3.53 17.53
C LYS A 12 -21.67 -4.54 16.53
N TYR A 13 -20.99 -5.67 16.43
CA TYR A 13 -21.35 -6.77 15.54
C TYR A 13 -21.55 -8.06 16.35
N ALA A 14 -22.55 -8.85 16.01
CA ALA A 14 -22.70 -10.22 16.47
C ALA A 14 -22.31 -11.19 15.37
N GLU A 15 -21.59 -12.24 15.72
CA GLU A 15 -21.26 -13.33 14.81
C GLU A 15 -22.54 -14.18 14.59
N LEU A 16 -22.96 -14.32 13.35
CA LEU A 16 -24.07 -15.17 12.96
C LEU A 16 -23.58 -16.57 12.56
N TYR A 17 -22.44 -16.62 11.92
CA TYR A 17 -21.87 -17.86 11.40
C TYR A 17 -20.36 -17.73 11.29
N SER A 18 -19.65 -18.82 11.54
CA SER A 18 -18.22 -18.92 11.20
C SER A 18 -17.88 -20.28 10.63
N ALA A 19 -16.95 -20.27 9.70
CA ALA A 19 -16.36 -21.47 9.13
C ALA A 19 -14.84 -21.33 9.04
N GLU A 20 -14.15 -22.43 9.16
CA GLU A 20 -12.71 -22.52 8.99
C GLU A 20 -12.41 -23.51 7.88
N ALA A 21 -11.43 -23.19 7.07
CA ALA A 21 -10.86 -24.09 6.08
C ALA A 21 -9.35 -23.88 6.04
N ASP A 22 -8.61 -24.95 5.87
CA ASP A 22 -7.20 -24.88 5.57
C ASP A 22 -7.03 -24.43 4.12
N VAL A 23 -6.22 -23.39 3.93
CA VAL A 23 -5.91 -22.86 2.61
C VAL A 23 -4.44 -23.09 2.33
N VAL A 24 -4.16 -23.85 1.28
CA VAL A 24 -2.81 -24.00 0.74
C VAL A 24 -2.68 -23.03 -0.42
N LEU A 25 -1.80 -22.05 -0.27
CA LEU A 25 -1.49 -21.14 -1.37
C LEU A 25 -0.57 -21.84 -2.36
N MET A 26 -0.95 -21.88 -3.63
CA MET A 26 -0.08 -22.40 -4.70
C MET A 26 1.13 -21.48 -4.94
N ASP A 27 0.98 -20.20 -4.63
CA ASP A 27 2.01 -19.19 -4.69
C ASP A 27 1.77 -18.20 -3.54
N GLN A 28 2.80 -17.99 -2.72
CA GLN A 28 2.76 -17.09 -1.56
C GLN A 28 2.47 -15.63 -1.91
N PHE A 29 2.69 -15.22 -3.17
CA PHE A 29 2.48 -13.85 -3.64
C PHE A 29 1.05 -13.58 -4.12
N GLN A 30 0.24 -14.62 -4.34
CA GLN A 30 -1.11 -14.46 -4.90
C GLN A 30 -2.00 -13.45 -4.14
N PRO A 31 -1.99 -13.37 -2.81
CA PRO A 31 -2.78 -12.36 -2.10
C PRO A 31 -2.31 -10.92 -2.37
N PHE A 32 -1.06 -10.73 -2.80
CA PHE A 32 -0.38 -9.46 -2.90
C PHE A 32 -0.17 -8.96 -4.33
N ILE A 33 -0.73 -9.68 -5.33
CA ILE A 33 -0.70 -9.29 -6.76
C ILE A 33 -2.10 -9.13 -7.36
N ARG A 34 -3.13 -9.11 -6.51
CA ARG A 34 -4.54 -9.01 -6.91
C ARG A 34 -5.21 -7.80 -6.28
N PRO A 35 -6.31 -7.30 -6.88
CA PRO A 35 -7.16 -6.33 -6.21
C PRO A 35 -7.67 -6.86 -4.88
N SER A 36 -7.87 -5.95 -3.94
CA SER A 36 -8.49 -6.23 -2.65
C SER A 36 -9.36 -5.04 -2.23
N ASN A 37 -10.09 -5.15 -1.13
CA ASN A 37 -10.88 -4.03 -0.63
C ASN A 37 -10.01 -2.79 -0.30
N TYR A 38 -8.75 -3.00 0.09
CA TYR A 38 -7.82 -1.93 0.45
C TYR A 38 -6.96 -1.43 -0.72
N ALA A 39 -6.94 -2.16 -1.82
CA ALA A 39 -6.29 -1.79 -3.08
C ALA A 39 -7.24 -2.17 -4.22
N SER A 40 -8.32 -1.39 -4.35
CA SER A 40 -9.41 -1.69 -5.28
C SER A 40 -9.14 -1.07 -6.64
N TYR A 41 -9.04 -1.90 -7.67
CA TYR A 41 -8.83 -1.45 -9.04
C TYR A 41 -9.37 -2.46 -10.05
N THR A 42 -9.58 -1.98 -11.27
CA THR A 42 -9.84 -2.76 -12.48
C THR A 42 -8.83 -2.36 -13.56
N GLU A 43 -8.81 -3.06 -14.67
CA GLU A 43 -7.95 -2.70 -15.81
C GLU A 43 -8.26 -1.30 -16.37
N GLN A 44 -9.49 -0.82 -16.18
CA GLN A 44 -9.96 0.49 -16.64
C GLN A 44 -9.71 1.62 -15.63
N SER A 45 -9.27 1.30 -14.43
CA SER A 45 -8.95 2.31 -13.42
C SER A 45 -7.85 3.26 -13.91
N LYS A 46 -8.04 4.56 -13.66
CA LYS A 46 -7.11 5.60 -14.13
C LYS A 46 -5.69 5.39 -13.58
N CYS A 47 -5.59 4.98 -12.31
CA CYS A 47 -4.30 4.67 -11.69
C CYS A 47 -3.60 3.49 -12.39
N ILE A 48 -4.37 2.51 -12.91
CA ILE A 48 -3.80 1.39 -13.65
C ILE A 48 -3.38 1.80 -15.06
N VAL A 49 -4.16 2.63 -15.72
CA VAL A 49 -3.76 3.22 -17.02
C VAL A 49 -2.44 3.98 -16.84
N LYS A 50 -2.30 4.75 -15.77
CA LYS A 50 -1.06 5.47 -15.45
C LYS A 50 0.10 4.52 -15.11
N ALA A 51 -0.13 3.48 -14.33
CA ALA A 51 0.89 2.47 -14.05
C ALA A 51 1.39 1.79 -15.33
N ASN A 52 0.48 1.47 -16.25
CA ASN A 52 0.83 0.92 -17.56
C ASN A 52 1.66 1.89 -18.43
N GLU A 53 1.38 3.19 -18.36
CA GLU A 53 2.20 4.22 -19.05
C GLU A 53 3.62 4.27 -18.48
N LEU A 54 3.76 4.27 -17.16
CA LEU A 54 5.06 4.26 -16.50
C LEU A 54 5.86 2.99 -16.85
N ALA A 55 5.19 1.84 -16.84
CA ALA A 55 5.80 0.56 -17.17
C ALA A 55 6.32 0.46 -18.61
N LYS A 56 5.72 1.18 -19.57
CA LYS A 56 6.19 1.17 -20.98
C LYS A 56 7.63 1.63 -21.15
N GLN A 57 8.13 2.49 -20.27
CA GLN A 57 9.48 3.04 -20.32
C GLN A 57 10.47 2.25 -19.44
N ALA A 58 9.95 1.39 -18.58
CA ALA A 58 10.72 0.59 -17.67
C ALA A 58 11.36 -0.62 -18.38
N LYS A 59 12.57 -0.97 -18.00
CA LYS A 59 13.28 -2.17 -18.49
C LYS A 59 13.21 -3.30 -17.46
N THR A 60 13.07 -2.95 -16.20
CA THR A 60 13.08 -3.86 -15.06
C THR A 60 11.88 -3.58 -14.16
N LYS A 61 11.55 -4.50 -13.26
CA LYS A 61 10.52 -4.25 -12.22
C LYS A 61 10.95 -3.12 -11.27
N MET A 62 12.24 -2.99 -11.03
CA MET A 62 12.78 -1.88 -10.24
C MET A 62 12.53 -0.52 -10.88
N ASP A 63 12.65 -0.40 -12.20
CA ASP A 63 12.33 0.84 -12.90
C ASP A 63 10.85 1.19 -12.73
N ILE A 64 9.96 0.19 -12.70
CA ILE A 64 8.52 0.40 -12.44
C ILE A 64 8.31 0.90 -11.01
N VAL A 65 8.96 0.28 -10.02
CA VAL A 65 8.87 0.72 -8.61
C VAL A 65 9.32 2.16 -8.48
N SER A 66 10.47 2.51 -9.06
CA SER A 66 11.00 3.89 -9.05
C SER A 66 10.05 4.88 -9.71
N ALA A 67 9.52 4.53 -10.88
CA ALA A 67 8.59 5.41 -11.59
C ALA A 67 7.26 5.62 -10.85
N VAL A 68 6.73 4.59 -10.20
CA VAL A 68 5.52 4.70 -9.36
C VAL A 68 5.81 5.52 -8.11
N TYR A 69 6.97 5.31 -7.48
CA TYR A 69 7.42 6.08 -6.32
C TYR A 69 7.48 7.58 -6.66
N ASP A 70 8.24 7.94 -7.70
CA ASP A 70 8.42 9.33 -8.13
C ASP A 70 7.09 9.97 -8.51
N PHE A 71 6.24 9.23 -9.22
CA PHE A 71 4.92 9.71 -9.61
C PHE A 71 4.06 10.04 -8.38
N ILE A 72 3.94 9.15 -7.43
CA ILE A 72 3.07 9.37 -6.25
C ILE A 72 3.66 10.47 -5.37
N CYS A 73 4.96 10.45 -5.08
CA CYS A 73 5.62 11.45 -4.24
C CYS A 73 5.56 12.87 -4.84
N SER A 74 5.56 12.98 -6.17
CA SER A 74 5.49 14.29 -6.84
C SER A 74 4.07 14.80 -7.09
N THR A 75 3.06 13.93 -7.07
CA THR A 75 1.69 14.29 -7.47
C THR A 75 0.67 14.26 -6.34
N VAL A 76 0.95 13.55 -5.26
CA VAL A 76 0.05 13.46 -4.09
C VAL A 76 0.62 14.24 -2.93
N THR A 77 -0.21 15.09 -2.32
CA THR A 77 0.10 15.84 -1.10
C THR A 77 -0.71 15.33 0.07
N TYR A 78 -0.17 15.44 1.28
CA TYR A 78 -0.86 14.96 2.48
C TYR A 78 -2.09 15.81 2.82
N ASP A 79 -3.23 15.14 3.00
CA ASP A 79 -4.50 15.78 3.32
C ASP A 79 -4.70 15.82 4.85
N THR A 80 -4.24 16.91 5.46
CA THR A 80 -4.34 17.12 6.90
C THR A 80 -5.77 17.27 7.39
N GLU A 81 -6.67 17.84 6.58
CA GLU A 81 -8.07 17.99 6.92
C GLU A 81 -8.78 16.62 6.95
N LYS A 82 -8.55 15.81 5.91
CA LYS A 82 -9.06 14.44 5.87
C LYS A 82 -8.50 13.60 7.02
N ALA A 83 -7.23 13.74 7.36
CA ALA A 83 -6.60 13.00 8.46
C ALA A 83 -7.29 13.27 9.82
N GLN A 84 -7.80 14.49 10.03
CA GLN A 84 -8.50 14.87 11.25
C GLN A 84 -9.97 14.48 11.28
N THR A 85 -10.58 14.30 10.11
CA THR A 85 -12.03 14.14 9.96
C THR A 85 -12.48 12.76 9.48
N VAL A 86 -11.54 11.94 9.00
CA VAL A 86 -11.82 10.60 8.49
C VAL A 86 -12.47 9.73 9.57
N LYS A 87 -13.53 9.03 9.17
CA LYS A 87 -14.30 8.17 10.09
C LYS A 87 -13.80 6.72 10.01
N SER A 88 -14.06 5.98 11.08
CA SER A 88 -13.86 4.52 11.08
C SER A 88 -14.65 3.87 9.93
N GLY A 89 -14.04 2.88 9.28
CA GLY A 89 -14.62 2.22 8.11
C GLY A 89 -14.35 2.92 6.78
N TYR A 90 -13.53 3.98 6.79
CA TYR A 90 -13.08 4.61 5.55
C TYR A 90 -12.35 3.60 4.65
N MET A 91 -12.67 3.64 3.36
CA MET A 91 -12.04 2.83 2.33
C MET A 91 -11.49 3.75 1.25
N PRO A 92 -10.19 3.68 0.93
CA PRO A 92 -9.58 4.52 -0.09
C PRO A 92 -10.03 4.12 -1.49
N VAL A 93 -10.10 5.11 -2.36
CA VAL A 93 -10.34 4.94 -3.79
C VAL A 93 -9.11 5.41 -4.55
N PRO A 94 -8.24 4.52 -5.07
CA PRO A 94 -6.98 4.88 -5.72
C PRO A 94 -7.12 5.92 -6.83
N ASP A 95 -8.16 5.80 -7.66
CA ASP A 95 -8.43 6.74 -8.75
C ASP A 95 -8.80 8.14 -8.24
N GLU A 96 -9.47 8.23 -7.10
CA GLU A 96 -9.80 9.51 -6.47
C GLU A 96 -8.56 10.17 -5.91
N THR A 97 -7.72 9.42 -5.19
CA THR A 97 -6.43 9.90 -4.68
C THR A 97 -5.56 10.46 -5.81
N MET A 98 -5.41 9.70 -6.90
CA MET A 98 -4.65 10.13 -8.06
C MET A 98 -5.27 11.38 -8.72
N THR A 99 -6.61 11.47 -8.82
CA THR A 99 -7.28 12.56 -9.52
C THR A 99 -7.26 13.87 -8.70
N THR A 100 -7.42 13.76 -7.38
CA THR A 100 -7.41 14.93 -6.48
C THR A 100 -6.00 15.39 -6.13
N GLY A 101 -5.01 14.50 -6.23
CA GLY A 101 -3.64 14.75 -5.78
C GLY A 101 -3.55 14.95 -4.26
N LYS A 102 -4.51 14.38 -3.50
CA LYS A 102 -4.55 14.51 -2.03
C LYS A 102 -4.91 13.17 -1.39
N GLY A 103 -4.30 12.88 -0.24
CA GLY A 103 -4.62 11.68 0.51
C GLY A 103 -3.95 11.62 1.89
N ILE A 104 -4.47 10.73 2.73
CA ILE A 104 -3.82 10.34 4.00
C ILE A 104 -2.96 9.09 3.76
N CYS A 105 -2.23 8.64 4.77
CA CYS A 105 -1.34 7.47 4.65
C CYS A 105 -2.02 6.24 4.01
N PHE A 106 -3.26 5.97 4.34
CA PHE A 106 -4.01 4.86 3.75
C PHE A 106 -4.27 5.05 2.26
N ASP A 107 -4.53 6.29 1.80
CA ASP A 107 -4.72 6.60 0.38
C ASP A 107 -3.43 6.41 -0.42
N TYR A 108 -2.29 6.88 0.12
CA TYR A 108 -0.97 6.65 -0.47
C TYR A 108 -0.67 5.16 -0.61
N ALA A 109 -0.83 4.41 0.47
CA ALA A 109 -0.56 2.98 0.50
C ALA A 109 -1.48 2.19 -0.45
N SER A 110 -2.76 2.58 -0.53
CA SER A 110 -3.74 1.97 -1.43
C SER A 110 -3.41 2.24 -2.90
N LEU A 111 -3.07 3.47 -3.25
CA LEU A 111 -2.68 3.85 -4.61
C LEU A 111 -1.42 3.10 -5.04
N ALA A 112 -0.39 3.08 -4.20
CA ALA A 112 0.85 2.36 -4.47
C ALA A 112 0.63 0.87 -4.66
N ALA A 113 -0.11 0.22 -3.74
CA ALA A 113 -0.43 -1.20 -3.86
C ALA A 113 -1.20 -1.51 -5.14
N SER A 114 -2.17 -0.67 -5.52
CA SER A 114 -2.94 -0.85 -6.75
C SER A 114 -2.06 -0.76 -8.00
N MET A 115 -1.23 0.27 -8.08
CA MET A 115 -0.34 0.49 -9.22
C MET A 115 0.69 -0.63 -9.34
N LEU A 116 1.37 -1.00 -8.25
CA LEU A 116 2.42 -2.04 -8.27
C LEU A 116 1.85 -3.45 -8.51
N ARG A 117 0.74 -3.80 -7.84
CA ARG A 117 0.08 -5.11 -8.04
C ARG A 117 -0.36 -5.31 -9.48
N SER A 118 -0.89 -4.27 -10.13
CA SER A 118 -1.30 -4.33 -11.54
C SER A 118 -0.14 -4.64 -12.50
N GLN A 119 1.09 -4.34 -12.09
CA GLN A 119 2.31 -4.64 -12.83
C GLN A 119 2.94 -5.99 -12.42
N GLY A 120 2.22 -6.80 -11.65
CA GLY A 120 2.70 -8.09 -11.17
C GLY A 120 3.84 -7.99 -10.15
N ILE A 121 3.94 -6.87 -9.44
CA ILE A 121 4.88 -6.67 -8.34
C ILE A 121 4.13 -6.95 -7.03
N PRO A 122 4.47 -8.05 -6.32
CA PRO A 122 3.82 -8.37 -5.06
C PRO A 122 3.98 -7.22 -4.06
N THR A 123 2.85 -6.70 -3.57
CA THR A 123 2.85 -5.52 -2.70
C THR A 123 1.88 -5.72 -1.55
N LYS A 124 2.39 -5.70 -0.32
CA LYS A 124 1.61 -5.68 0.91
C LYS A 124 1.18 -4.26 1.22
N LEU A 125 -0.02 -4.11 1.76
CA LEU A 125 -0.48 -2.91 2.43
C LEU A 125 -0.53 -3.22 3.93
N ILE A 126 0.17 -2.44 4.73
CA ILE A 126 0.40 -2.71 6.15
C ILE A 126 -0.15 -1.56 6.97
N PHE A 127 -0.80 -1.92 8.07
CA PHE A 127 -1.17 -0.99 9.13
C PHE A 127 -0.39 -1.32 10.38
N GLY A 128 0.02 -0.31 11.12
CA GLY A 128 0.73 -0.49 12.34
C GLY A 128 1.08 0.82 13.02
N TYR A 129 2.13 0.81 13.81
CA TYR A 129 2.59 1.98 14.57
C TYR A 129 3.99 2.37 14.16
N VAL A 130 4.26 3.67 14.17
CA VAL A 130 5.58 4.22 13.86
C VAL A 130 6.10 5.03 15.06
N SER A 131 7.24 4.58 15.59
CA SER A 131 7.96 5.25 16.69
C SER A 131 8.65 6.55 16.22
N PRO A 132 8.94 7.48 17.13
CA PRO A 132 8.78 7.40 18.58
C PRO A 132 7.39 7.84 19.07
N SER A 133 6.52 8.34 18.19
CA SER A 133 5.22 8.92 18.59
C SER A 133 4.09 7.91 18.60
N ASP A 134 4.36 6.63 18.30
CA ASP A 134 3.37 5.55 18.18
C ASP A 134 2.18 5.95 17.29
N VAL A 135 2.47 6.62 16.18
CA VAL A 135 1.44 7.06 15.23
C VAL A 135 0.89 5.85 14.50
N TYR A 136 -0.44 5.66 14.54
CA TYR A 136 -1.08 4.66 13.71
C TYR A 136 -1.01 5.07 12.24
N HIS A 137 -0.43 4.21 11.41
CA HIS A 137 0.00 4.55 10.07
C HIS A 137 -0.23 3.40 9.08
N ALA A 138 -0.19 3.73 7.79
CA ALA A 138 -0.26 2.75 6.71
C ALA A 138 0.90 2.95 5.73
N TRP A 139 1.53 1.84 5.33
CA TRP A 139 2.65 1.80 4.38
C TRP A 139 2.60 0.55 3.52
N ASN A 140 3.60 0.36 2.68
CA ASN A 140 3.73 -0.82 1.84
C ASN A 140 5.04 -1.56 2.07
N MET A 141 5.03 -2.85 1.74
CA MET A 141 6.23 -3.61 1.41
C MET A 141 6.03 -4.25 0.04
N PHE A 142 7.04 -4.21 -0.80
CA PHE A 142 7.02 -4.87 -2.10
C PHE A 142 8.14 -5.91 -2.21
N TYR A 143 7.96 -6.84 -3.13
CA TYR A 143 8.91 -7.90 -3.40
C TYR A 143 9.36 -7.86 -4.86
N THR A 144 10.67 -8.02 -5.07
CA THR A 144 11.27 -8.18 -6.39
C THR A 144 12.42 -9.17 -6.33
N GLU A 145 12.68 -9.86 -7.45
CA GLU A 145 13.86 -10.70 -7.61
C GLU A 145 15.15 -9.88 -7.77
N GLU A 146 15.00 -8.64 -8.18
CA GLU A 146 16.09 -7.71 -8.52
C GLU A 146 16.48 -6.88 -7.30
N SER A 147 17.78 -6.62 -7.15
CA SER A 147 18.29 -5.58 -6.27
C SER A 147 18.49 -4.29 -7.05
N GLY A 148 18.30 -3.15 -6.42
CA GLY A 148 18.47 -1.87 -7.11
C GLY A 148 18.23 -0.68 -6.19
N TRP A 149 18.10 0.49 -6.80
CA TRP A 149 17.85 1.74 -6.12
C TRP A 149 16.53 2.34 -6.60
N VAL A 150 15.65 2.72 -5.67
CA VAL A 150 14.44 3.50 -5.97
C VAL A 150 14.80 4.98 -6.03
N THR A 151 15.59 5.44 -5.06
CA THR A 151 16.20 6.78 -5.04
C THR A 151 17.71 6.64 -4.81
N VAL A 152 18.44 7.74 -4.80
CA VAL A 152 19.87 7.73 -4.46
C VAL A 152 20.19 7.20 -3.08
N GLU A 153 19.21 7.17 -2.19
CA GLU A 153 19.36 6.75 -0.79
C GLU A 153 18.57 5.49 -0.43
N PHE A 154 17.56 5.12 -1.24
CA PHE A 154 16.72 3.96 -0.97
C PHE A 154 17.15 2.75 -1.82
N LYS A 155 17.89 1.85 -1.20
CA LYS A 155 18.34 0.58 -1.80
C LYS A 155 17.33 -0.54 -1.55
N VAL A 156 17.09 -1.33 -2.59
CA VAL A 156 16.26 -2.52 -2.57
C VAL A 156 17.11 -3.77 -2.57
N ASN A 157 16.79 -4.72 -1.71
CA ASN A 157 17.37 -6.05 -1.69
C ASN A 157 16.46 -7.02 -2.47
N GLY A 158 17.00 -7.65 -3.51
CA GLY A 158 16.27 -8.67 -4.27
C GLY A 158 15.98 -9.90 -3.43
N LYS A 159 14.85 -10.57 -3.72
CA LYS A 159 14.35 -11.76 -3.01
C LYS A 159 13.94 -11.51 -1.55
N GLU A 160 13.73 -10.26 -1.18
CA GLU A 160 13.27 -9.83 0.12
C GLU A 160 12.06 -8.91 0.01
N TRP A 161 11.30 -8.79 1.09
CA TRP A 161 10.26 -7.77 1.22
C TRP A 161 10.90 -6.45 1.61
N ASN A 162 10.73 -5.43 0.77
CA ASN A 162 11.28 -4.10 0.98
C ASN A 162 10.19 -3.13 1.38
N ARG A 163 10.40 -2.38 2.47
CA ARG A 163 9.46 -1.36 2.94
C ARG A 163 9.54 -0.12 2.06
N ILE A 164 8.38 0.46 1.81
CA ILE A 164 8.25 1.76 1.15
C ILE A 164 7.13 2.55 1.83
N ASP A 165 7.45 3.73 2.29
CA ASP A 165 6.49 4.65 2.91
C ASP A 165 6.42 5.95 2.09
N LEU A 166 5.48 5.97 1.17
CA LEU A 166 5.31 7.09 0.25
C LEU A 166 4.78 8.34 0.95
N THR A 167 4.06 8.17 2.06
CA THR A 167 3.58 9.31 2.84
C THR A 167 4.74 10.07 3.47
N PHE A 168 5.62 9.37 4.17
CA PHE A 168 6.78 9.99 4.78
C PHE A 168 7.78 10.49 3.73
N SER A 169 8.01 9.71 2.68
CA SER A 169 8.88 10.11 1.58
C SER A 169 8.42 11.40 0.90
N ALA A 170 7.13 11.52 0.58
CA ALA A 170 6.55 12.72 -0.05
C ALA A 170 6.60 13.96 0.87
N ASN A 171 6.70 13.76 2.20
CA ASN A 171 6.78 14.83 3.19
C ASN A 171 8.18 15.06 3.75
N GLY A 172 9.22 14.55 3.07
CA GLY A 172 10.62 14.85 3.35
C GLY A 172 11.26 14.08 4.50
N ALA A 173 10.70 12.92 4.87
CA ALA A 173 11.38 12.03 5.80
C ALA A 173 12.65 11.44 5.19
N ASP A 174 13.66 11.26 6.02
CA ASP A 174 14.92 10.62 5.62
C ASP A 174 14.67 9.15 5.25
N SER A 175 15.28 8.70 4.16
CA SER A 175 15.12 7.33 3.67
C SER A 175 15.66 6.29 4.64
N SER A 176 16.66 6.63 5.47
CA SER A 176 17.19 5.73 6.50
C SER A 176 16.16 5.46 7.59
N PHE A 177 15.31 6.45 7.93
CA PHE A 177 14.22 6.27 8.88
C PHE A 177 13.19 5.24 8.40
N ILE A 178 12.94 5.21 7.09
CA ILE A 178 12.00 4.26 6.47
C ILE A 178 12.65 2.89 6.24
N GLY A 179 13.89 2.89 5.77
CA GLY A 179 14.59 1.72 5.25
C GLY A 179 15.02 0.68 6.28
N ASP A 180 15.47 1.11 7.46
CA ASP A 180 15.93 0.19 8.52
C ASP A 180 14.79 -0.57 9.21
N GLY A 181 13.58 0.00 9.18
CA GLY A 181 12.37 -0.61 9.71
C GLY A 181 12.29 -0.70 11.23
N GLU A 182 13.28 -0.25 11.97
CA GLU A 182 13.30 -0.32 13.44
C GLU A 182 12.19 0.50 14.08
N ASN A 183 11.74 1.53 13.37
CA ASN A 183 10.68 2.44 13.83
C ASN A 183 9.26 1.90 13.55
N TYR A 184 9.11 0.77 12.85
CA TYR A 184 7.81 0.27 12.41
C TYR A 184 7.40 -1.01 13.13
N THR A 185 6.15 -1.03 13.59
CA THR A 185 5.53 -2.22 14.20
C THR A 185 4.31 -2.60 13.38
N ASP A 186 4.40 -3.70 12.63
CA ASP A 186 3.30 -4.23 11.80
C ASP A 186 2.19 -4.79 12.69
N VAL A 187 0.93 -4.43 12.42
CA VAL A 187 -0.25 -4.96 13.12
C VAL A 187 -1.13 -5.76 12.17
N TYR A 188 -1.44 -5.20 11.00
CA TYR A 188 -2.26 -5.87 9.97
C TYR A 188 -1.56 -5.83 8.63
N VAL A 189 -1.63 -6.94 7.90
CA VAL A 189 -1.01 -7.11 6.58
C VAL A 189 -2.06 -7.60 5.58
N TYR A 190 -2.20 -6.86 4.47
CA TYR A 190 -3.19 -7.11 3.41
C TYR A 190 -2.56 -7.18 2.02
#